data_8e11f35139697a37229e11433f504743
#
_entry.id   8e11f35139697a37229e11433f504743
#
_cell.length_a   1.000
_cell.length_b   1.000
_cell.length_c   1.000
_cell.angle_alpha   90.00
_cell.angle_beta   90.00
_cell.angle_gamma   90.00
#
_symmetry.space_group_name_H-M   'P 1'
#
loop_
_entity.id
_entity.type
_entity.pdbx_description
1 polymer ?
#
loop_
_entity_poly.entity_id
_entity_poly.type
_entity_poly.pdbx_seq_one_letter_code
_entity_poly.pdbx_strand_id
1 'polypeptide(L)'
;MSSYALGQRCLMQLLTESLDDPASAPCGRCSVCTGELPHPGRAPDREIVEMVYQSLRRRPVRITPRKLWPSGSGRKGKIAGIGIGRAITGIDGGVYPELVEETFGPDASLSPELREAFAELLARWRREDMPIVTAVVPVPSANHPVRVRELAELAAAQLGLPVVEVLAQPATVEEPVAGSGRLRQVTQRLQLQRSSG
;
A
#
# COMPACT_ATOMS: atom_id res chain seq x y z
N MET A 1 15.23 -10.32 -19.68
CA MET A 1 14.62 -8.99 -19.44
C MET A 1 15.64 -7.86 -19.33
N SER A 2 16.81 -8.05 -18.69
CA SER A 2 17.85 -6.98 -18.57
C SER A 2 18.33 -6.47 -19.95
N SER A 3 18.61 -7.36 -20.92
CA SER A 3 19.03 -6.98 -22.27
C SER A 3 18.00 -6.16 -23.04
N TYR A 4 16.70 -6.41 -22.78
CA TYR A 4 15.61 -5.63 -23.33
C TYR A 4 15.59 -4.20 -22.77
N ALA A 5 15.72 -4.08 -21.45
CA ALA A 5 15.74 -2.79 -20.78
C ALA A 5 16.97 -1.94 -21.16
N LEU A 6 18.12 -2.59 -21.41
CA LEU A 6 19.35 -1.90 -21.82
C LEU A 6 19.38 -1.47 -23.30
N GLY A 7 18.43 -1.94 -24.12
CA GLY A 7 18.33 -1.55 -25.52
C GLY A 7 19.58 -1.87 -26.35
N GLN A 8 20.28 -2.97 -26.06
CA GLN A 8 21.53 -3.32 -26.76
C GLN A 8 21.31 -3.99 -28.13
N ARG A 9 20.12 -4.54 -28.35
CA ARG A 9 19.70 -5.23 -29.58
C ARG A 9 18.25 -4.88 -29.90
N CYS A 10 17.82 -5.18 -31.12
CA CYS A 10 16.43 -4.96 -31.51
C CYS A 10 15.43 -5.49 -30.47
N LEU A 11 14.56 -4.60 -29.98
CA LEU A 11 13.63 -4.93 -28.89
C LEU A 11 12.63 -6.03 -29.29
N MET A 12 12.12 -5.96 -30.53
CA MET A 12 11.18 -6.97 -31.04
C MET A 12 11.87 -8.31 -31.24
N GLN A 13 13.10 -8.31 -31.72
CA GLN A 13 13.89 -9.55 -31.89
C GLN A 13 14.13 -10.23 -30.54
N LEU A 14 14.48 -9.46 -29.48
CA LEU A 14 14.65 -10.02 -28.13
C LEU A 14 13.34 -10.63 -27.59
N LEU A 15 12.19 -10.03 -27.91
CA LEU A 15 10.90 -10.57 -27.50
C LEU A 15 10.55 -11.85 -28.26
N THR A 16 10.72 -11.88 -29.60
CA THR A 16 10.41 -13.05 -30.41
C THR A 16 11.35 -14.22 -30.10
N GLU A 17 12.64 -13.95 -29.87
CA GLU A 17 13.59 -14.97 -29.38
C GLU A 17 13.17 -15.55 -28.01
N SER A 18 12.63 -14.74 -27.11
CA SER A 18 12.15 -15.21 -25.80
C SER A 18 10.87 -16.06 -25.89
N LEU A 19 10.23 -16.07 -27.05
CA LEU A 19 9.04 -16.87 -27.37
C LEU A 19 9.39 -18.05 -28.31
N ASP A 20 10.69 -18.37 -28.46
CA ASP A 20 11.20 -19.44 -29.30
C ASP A 20 10.78 -19.32 -30.79
N ASP A 21 10.60 -18.09 -31.29
CA ASP A 21 10.26 -17.84 -32.68
C ASP A 21 11.51 -18.09 -33.58
N PRO A 22 11.48 -19.11 -34.46
CA PRO A 22 12.63 -19.42 -35.36
C PRO A 22 12.84 -18.34 -36.44
N ALA A 23 11.87 -17.48 -36.70
CA ALA A 23 11.94 -16.39 -37.67
C ALA A 23 12.37 -15.05 -37.06
N SER A 24 12.91 -15.07 -35.83
CA SER A 24 13.32 -13.85 -35.12
C SER A 24 14.36 -13.06 -35.93
N ALA A 25 14.02 -11.80 -36.26
CA ALA A 25 14.86 -10.88 -37.03
C ALA A 25 14.71 -9.43 -36.54
N PRO A 26 15.68 -8.53 -36.81
CA PRO A 26 15.56 -7.13 -36.51
C PRO A 26 14.32 -6.49 -37.15
N CYS A 27 13.50 -5.77 -36.40
CA CYS A 27 12.23 -5.25 -36.89
C CYS A 27 12.32 -3.96 -37.71
N GLY A 28 13.46 -3.29 -37.72
CA GLY A 28 13.69 -2.02 -38.45
C GLY A 28 12.92 -0.80 -37.94
N ARG A 29 12.05 -0.93 -36.91
CA ARG A 29 11.13 0.14 -36.48
C ARG A 29 11.15 0.45 -34.98
N CYS A 30 11.83 -0.33 -34.16
CA CYS A 30 11.97 -0.01 -32.73
C CYS A 30 13.06 1.06 -32.54
N SER A 31 13.08 1.70 -31.38
CA SER A 31 14.04 2.74 -31.05
C SER A 31 15.51 2.33 -31.22
N VAL A 32 15.83 1.06 -31.00
CA VAL A 32 17.18 0.52 -31.20
C VAL A 32 17.51 0.39 -32.69
N CYS A 33 16.55 0.00 -33.54
CA CYS A 33 16.78 -0.10 -34.97
C CYS A 33 16.83 1.25 -35.69
N THR A 34 16.03 2.21 -35.25
CA THR A 34 15.93 3.55 -35.87
C THR A 34 16.89 4.54 -35.24
N GLY A 35 17.38 4.29 -34.03
CA GLY A 35 18.13 5.28 -33.26
C GLY A 35 17.28 6.41 -32.68
N GLU A 36 15.97 6.37 -32.88
CA GLU A 36 15.04 7.40 -32.43
C GLU A 36 13.97 6.80 -31.52
N LEU A 37 13.63 7.52 -30.44
CA LEU A 37 12.49 7.16 -29.62
C LEU A 37 11.18 7.44 -30.35
N PRO A 38 10.18 6.53 -30.29
CA PRO A 38 8.86 6.81 -30.86
C PRO A 38 8.24 8.05 -30.21
N HIS A 39 7.48 8.81 -30.98
CA HIS A 39 6.78 9.98 -30.46
C HIS A 39 5.87 9.60 -29.26
N PRO A 40 5.90 10.37 -28.16
CA PRO A 40 6.47 11.71 -27.94
C PRO A 40 7.95 11.77 -27.56
N GLY A 41 8.67 10.70 -27.57
CA GLY A 41 10.12 10.41 -27.53
C GLY A 41 11.10 11.33 -26.83
N ARG A 42 10.66 12.44 -26.30
CA ARG A 42 11.49 13.36 -25.52
C ARG A 42 11.34 13.08 -24.04
N ALA A 43 12.41 13.26 -23.29
CA ALA A 43 12.28 13.36 -21.84
C ALA A 43 11.24 14.44 -21.52
N PRO A 44 10.25 14.16 -20.67
CA PRO A 44 9.25 15.17 -20.31
C PRO A 44 9.91 16.33 -19.57
N ASP A 45 9.35 17.52 -19.70
CA ASP A 45 9.80 18.68 -18.96
C ASP A 45 9.76 18.41 -17.46
N ARG A 46 10.78 18.88 -16.75
CA ARG A 46 10.89 18.71 -15.31
C ARG A 46 9.65 19.20 -14.56
N GLU A 47 9.06 20.29 -15.02
CA GLU A 47 7.83 20.85 -14.45
C GLU A 47 6.64 19.89 -14.63
N ILE A 48 6.52 19.26 -15.79
CA ILE A 48 5.48 18.25 -16.06
C ILE A 48 5.69 17.03 -15.17
N VAL A 49 6.93 16.56 -15.03
CA VAL A 49 7.27 15.44 -14.16
C VAL A 49 6.84 15.74 -12.72
N GLU A 50 7.17 16.93 -12.23
CA GLU A 50 6.81 17.35 -10.87
C GLU A 50 5.29 17.44 -10.70
N MET A 51 4.55 18.02 -11.64
CA MET A 51 3.09 18.05 -11.61
C MET A 51 2.47 16.64 -11.57
N VAL A 52 3.00 15.72 -12.36
CA VAL A 52 2.54 14.33 -12.37
C VAL A 52 2.83 13.66 -11.04
N TYR A 53 4.04 13.83 -10.49
CA TYR A 53 4.40 13.33 -9.17
C TYR A 53 3.46 13.83 -8.09
N GLN A 54 3.22 15.14 -8.04
CA GLN A 54 2.30 15.75 -7.09
C GLN A 54 0.86 15.23 -7.25
N SER A 55 0.43 15.04 -8.50
CA SER A 55 -0.89 14.47 -8.79
C SER A 55 -1.00 13.01 -8.31
N LEU A 56 0.03 12.20 -8.50
CA LEU A 56 0.06 10.80 -8.07
C LEU A 56 0.13 10.67 -6.54
N ARG A 57 0.93 11.50 -5.88
CA ARG A 57 1.01 11.59 -4.41
C ARG A 57 -0.35 11.86 -3.77
N ARG A 58 -1.21 12.60 -4.44
CA ARG A 58 -2.55 12.92 -3.96
C ARG A 58 -3.60 11.83 -4.20
N ARG A 59 -3.25 10.70 -4.79
CA ARG A 59 -4.21 9.60 -5.08
C ARG A 59 -4.10 8.50 -4.03
N PRO A 60 -5.00 8.45 -3.04
CA PRO A 60 -4.99 7.38 -2.06
C PRO A 60 -5.33 6.04 -2.71
N VAL A 61 -4.68 5.00 -2.26
CA VAL A 61 -5.01 3.63 -2.67
C VAL A 61 -6.30 3.19 -1.97
N ARG A 62 -7.27 2.73 -2.74
CA ARG A 62 -8.52 2.16 -2.20
C ARG A 62 -8.30 0.72 -1.78
N ILE A 63 -8.60 0.41 -0.53
CA ILE A 63 -8.55 -0.95 0.01
C ILE A 63 -9.96 -1.51 0.01
N THR A 64 -10.24 -2.39 -0.96
CA THR A 64 -11.54 -3.07 -1.03
C THR A 64 -11.59 -4.19 0.00
N PRO A 65 -12.57 -4.21 0.90
CA PRO A 65 -12.69 -5.26 1.90
C PRO A 65 -13.02 -6.61 1.26
N ARG A 66 -12.61 -7.68 1.92
CA ARG A 66 -13.01 -9.03 1.51
C ARG A 66 -14.51 -9.21 1.64
N LYS A 67 -15.12 -9.84 0.64
CA LYS A 67 -16.55 -10.14 0.63
C LYS A 67 -16.90 -11.39 1.45
N LEU A 68 -15.97 -12.34 1.53
CA LEU A 68 -16.19 -13.65 2.16
C LEU A 68 -15.13 -13.92 3.23
N TRP A 69 -15.50 -14.66 4.26
CA TRP A 69 -14.56 -15.12 5.26
C TRP A 69 -13.53 -16.07 4.62
N PRO A 70 -12.24 -15.94 4.98
CA PRO A 70 -11.20 -16.83 4.48
C PRO A 70 -11.43 -18.26 4.94
N SER A 71 -10.99 -19.24 4.13
CA SER A 71 -10.94 -20.63 4.52
C SER A 71 -10.11 -20.79 5.79
N GLY A 72 -10.59 -21.61 6.72
CA GLY A 72 -9.91 -21.83 8.02
C GLY A 72 -10.20 -20.80 9.11
N SER A 73 -11.01 -19.76 8.86
CA SER A 73 -11.40 -18.78 9.88
C SER A 73 -12.43 -19.31 10.91
N GLY A 74 -12.99 -20.48 10.69
CA GLY A 74 -14.12 -21.01 11.48
C GLY A 74 -15.45 -20.29 11.19
N ARG A 75 -15.45 -19.28 10.35
CA ARG A 75 -16.64 -18.51 9.95
C ARG A 75 -16.98 -18.77 8.49
N LYS A 76 -18.25 -18.71 8.13
CA LYS A 76 -18.76 -18.89 6.76
C LYS A 76 -19.63 -17.69 6.34
N GLY A 77 -19.77 -17.51 5.03
CA GLY A 77 -20.66 -16.50 4.46
C GLY A 77 -19.98 -15.15 4.22
N LYS A 78 -20.80 -14.10 4.07
CA LYS A 78 -20.34 -12.75 3.74
C LYS A 78 -19.82 -12.01 4.99
N ILE A 79 -18.79 -11.22 4.80
CA ILE A 79 -18.34 -10.24 5.79
C ILE A 79 -19.21 -8.99 5.60
N ALA A 80 -19.86 -8.55 6.67
CA ALA A 80 -20.69 -7.35 6.67
C ALA A 80 -20.07 -6.27 7.58
N GLY A 81 -20.46 -5.01 7.36
CA GLY A 81 -20.06 -3.89 8.23
C GLY A 81 -18.66 -3.33 7.99
N ILE A 82 -17.95 -3.80 6.93
CA ILE A 82 -16.63 -3.26 6.59
C ILE A 82 -16.75 -2.38 5.35
N GLY A 83 -16.40 -1.10 5.50
CA GLY A 83 -16.33 -0.13 4.41
C GLY A 83 -15.04 -0.22 3.61
N ILE A 84 -14.95 0.59 2.55
CA ILE A 84 -13.73 0.72 1.75
C ILE A 84 -12.68 1.48 2.57
N GLY A 85 -11.51 0.90 2.70
CA GLY A 85 -10.37 1.56 3.33
C GLY A 85 -9.58 2.45 2.37
N ARG A 86 -8.67 3.23 2.94
CA ARG A 86 -7.72 4.08 2.22
C ARG A 86 -6.31 3.81 2.73
N ALA A 87 -5.34 3.82 1.83
CA ALA A 87 -3.93 3.83 2.18
C ALA A 87 -3.21 4.96 1.44
N ILE A 88 -2.13 5.44 2.00
CA ILE A 88 -1.29 6.49 1.39
C ILE A 88 -0.70 5.97 0.08
N THR A 89 -0.19 4.75 0.11
CA THR A 89 0.44 4.09 -1.04
C THR A 89 0.22 2.58 -1.02
N GLY A 90 0.54 1.90 -2.12
CA GLY A 90 0.63 0.45 -2.19
C GLY A 90 1.93 -0.07 -1.55
N ILE A 91 2.03 -1.38 -1.42
CA ILE A 91 3.21 -2.05 -0.85
C ILE A 91 4.46 -1.91 -1.74
N ASP A 92 4.26 -1.61 -3.01
CA ASP A 92 5.29 -1.29 -4.00
C ASP A 92 5.91 0.10 -3.84
N GLY A 93 5.39 0.88 -2.88
CA GLY A 93 5.83 2.24 -2.59
C GLY A 93 5.30 3.29 -3.56
N GLY A 94 5.03 2.94 -4.81
CA GLY A 94 4.54 3.88 -5.82
C GLY A 94 5.40 5.15 -5.88
N VAL A 95 4.81 6.29 -5.51
CA VAL A 95 5.51 7.59 -5.43
C VAL A 95 6.04 7.92 -4.03
N TYR A 96 5.98 6.98 -3.10
CA TYR A 96 6.42 7.12 -1.72
C TYR A 96 7.28 5.92 -1.25
N PRO A 97 8.35 5.56 -1.97
CA PRO A 97 9.17 4.42 -1.58
C PRO A 97 9.77 4.60 -0.18
N GLU A 98 10.18 5.81 0.17
CA GLU A 98 10.74 6.19 1.47
C GLU A 98 9.75 5.97 2.63
N LEU A 99 8.45 6.24 2.42
CA LEU A 99 7.45 6.01 3.46
C LEU A 99 7.16 4.52 3.66
N VAL A 100 7.31 3.71 2.62
CA VAL A 100 7.22 2.25 2.74
C VAL A 100 8.40 1.71 3.51
N GLU A 101 9.62 2.14 3.19
CA GLU A 101 10.83 1.76 3.94
C GLU A 101 10.71 2.16 5.41
N GLU A 102 10.26 3.38 5.69
CA GLU A 102 9.97 3.82 7.06
C GLU A 102 8.97 2.89 7.75
N THR A 103 7.86 2.57 7.07
CA THR A 103 6.77 1.76 7.65
C THR A 103 7.23 0.35 8.03
N PHE A 104 8.13 -0.26 7.28
CA PHE A 104 8.69 -1.58 7.55
C PHE A 104 9.98 -1.56 8.36
N GLY A 105 10.56 -0.39 8.58
CA GLY A 105 11.75 -0.19 9.40
C GLY A 105 11.50 -0.35 10.91
N PRO A 106 12.51 -0.07 11.76
CA PRO A 106 12.37 -0.10 13.21
C PRO A 106 11.24 0.80 13.69
N ASP A 107 10.59 0.43 14.82
CA ASP A 107 9.54 1.26 15.40
C ASP A 107 10.11 2.57 15.95
N ALA A 108 9.56 3.67 15.49
CA ALA A 108 9.96 5.01 15.86
C ALA A 108 8.76 5.96 15.70
N SER A 109 8.91 7.19 16.17
CA SER A 109 7.94 8.27 15.90
C SER A 109 7.80 8.51 14.40
N LEU A 110 6.61 8.97 14.00
CA LEU A 110 6.32 9.29 12.59
C LEU A 110 7.24 10.41 12.09
N SER A 111 7.81 10.21 10.90
CA SER A 111 8.47 11.30 10.18
C SER A 111 7.49 12.44 9.88
N PRO A 112 7.96 13.68 9.69
CA PRO A 112 7.13 14.78 9.24
C PRO A 112 6.37 14.46 7.95
N GLU A 113 7.04 13.80 7.00
CA GLU A 113 6.52 13.40 5.69
C GLU A 113 5.38 12.40 5.82
N LEU A 114 5.54 11.36 6.65
CA LEU A 114 4.49 10.36 6.90
C LEU A 114 3.30 10.98 7.63
N ARG A 115 3.56 11.86 8.59
CA ARG A 115 2.54 12.61 9.32
C ARG A 115 1.71 13.49 8.38
N GLU A 116 2.36 14.23 7.49
CA GLU A 116 1.70 15.08 6.49
C GLU A 116 0.89 14.25 5.50
N ALA A 117 1.49 13.21 4.91
CA ALA A 117 0.81 12.32 3.95
C ALA A 117 -0.43 11.66 4.57
N PHE A 118 -0.35 11.24 5.83
CA PHE A 118 -1.50 10.66 6.54
C PHE A 118 -2.59 11.69 6.84
N ALA A 119 -2.20 12.90 7.25
CA ALA A 119 -3.14 14.00 7.48
C ALA A 119 -3.88 14.40 6.18
N GLU A 120 -3.17 14.51 5.07
CA GLU A 120 -3.78 14.78 3.76
C GLU A 120 -4.75 13.67 3.34
N LEU A 121 -4.38 12.40 3.54
CA LEU A 121 -5.25 11.25 3.27
C LEU A 121 -6.57 11.37 4.02
N LEU A 122 -6.52 11.63 5.34
CA LEU A 122 -7.71 11.77 6.18
C LEU A 122 -8.57 12.97 5.78
N ALA A 123 -7.95 14.12 5.55
CA ALA A 123 -8.65 15.33 5.13
C ALA A 123 -9.37 15.12 3.79
N ARG A 124 -8.73 14.43 2.86
CA ARG A 124 -9.32 14.09 1.57
C ARG A 124 -10.46 13.08 1.71
N TRP A 125 -10.24 11.99 2.45
CA TRP A 125 -11.27 10.98 2.69
C TRP A 125 -12.52 11.58 3.31
N ARG A 126 -12.34 12.48 4.29
CA ARG A 126 -13.46 13.20 4.92
C ARG A 126 -14.27 14.03 3.93
N ARG A 127 -13.63 14.64 2.93
CA ARG A 127 -14.32 15.43 1.90
C ARG A 127 -15.02 14.58 0.84
N GLU A 128 -14.47 13.40 0.54
CA GLU A 128 -14.97 12.57 -0.57
C GLU A 128 -16.11 11.65 -0.13
N ASP A 129 -15.80 10.68 0.70
CA ASP A 129 -16.71 9.56 0.96
C ASP A 129 -16.48 8.87 2.32
N MET A 130 -15.94 9.57 3.31
CA MET A 130 -15.78 8.99 4.64
C MET A 130 -17.15 8.68 5.25
N PRO A 131 -17.41 7.45 5.70
CA PRO A 131 -18.64 7.14 6.42
C PRO A 131 -18.71 7.91 7.74
N ILE A 132 -19.89 7.97 8.34
CA ILE A 132 -20.03 8.50 9.69
C ILE A 132 -19.24 7.60 10.65
N VAL A 133 -18.25 8.19 11.32
CA VAL A 133 -17.40 7.51 12.30
C VAL A 133 -17.52 8.19 13.66
N THR A 134 -17.44 7.41 14.72
CA THR A 134 -17.64 7.88 16.10
C THR A 134 -16.40 7.71 16.98
N ALA A 135 -15.44 6.91 16.55
CA ALA A 135 -14.20 6.68 17.28
C ALA A 135 -13.09 6.21 16.33
N VAL A 136 -11.86 6.38 16.77
CA VAL A 136 -10.67 5.79 16.17
C VAL A 136 -10.27 4.58 17.00
N VAL A 137 -10.14 3.42 16.36
CA VAL A 137 -9.75 2.16 17.01
C VAL A 137 -8.43 1.69 16.42
N PRO A 138 -7.30 1.84 17.13
CA PRO A 138 -6.02 1.32 16.67
C PRO A 138 -6.02 -0.21 16.69
N VAL A 139 -5.48 -0.82 15.63
CA VAL A 139 -5.15 -2.24 15.64
C VAL A 139 -3.73 -2.37 16.18
N PRO A 140 -3.52 -3.01 17.34
CA PRO A 140 -2.21 -3.07 17.96
C PRO A 140 -1.21 -3.84 17.09
N SER A 141 0.02 -3.36 17.05
CA SER A 141 1.15 -3.96 16.34
C SER A 141 2.23 -4.36 17.32
N ALA A 142 2.74 -5.59 17.22
CA ALA A 142 3.88 -6.03 18.03
C ALA A 142 5.19 -5.33 17.59
N ASN A 143 5.30 -5.07 16.30
CA ASN A 143 6.53 -4.55 15.71
C ASN A 143 6.57 -3.00 15.67
N HIS A 144 5.40 -2.36 15.70
CA HIS A 144 5.28 -0.90 15.52
C HIS A 144 4.25 -0.27 16.48
N PRO A 145 4.36 -0.48 17.81
CA PRO A 145 3.40 0.05 18.77
C PRO A 145 3.40 1.58 18.84
N VAL A 146 4.57 2.22 18.75
CA VAL A 146 4.69 3.68 18.80
C VAL A 146 4.02 4.30 17.58
N ARG A 147 4.33 3.81 16.40
CA ARG A 147 3.76 4.30 15.13
C ARG A 147 2.25 4.18 15.08
N VAL A 148 1.71 3.03 15.47
CA VAL A 148 0.25 2.81 15.50
C VAL A 148 -0.44 3.78 16.44
N ARG A 149 0.15 4.03 17.62
CA ARG A 149 -0.39 4.98 18.59
C ARG A 149 -0.40 6.40 18.03
N GLU A 150 0.74 6.88 17.50
CA GLU A 150 0.83 8.24 16.94
C GLU A 150 -0.13 8.44 15.74
N LEU A 151 -0.30 7.44 14.87
CA LEU A 151 -1.27 7.50 13.78
C LEU A 151 -2.71 7.58 14.31
N ALA A 152 -3.04 6.83 15.36
CA ALA A 152 -4.37 6.90 15.97
C ALA A 152 -4.64 8.25 16.63
N GLU A 153 -3.67 8.80 17.35
CA GLU A 153 -3.77 10.12 17.98
C GLU A 153 -3.91 11.23 16.93
N LEU A 154 -3.13 11.17 15.84
CA LEU A 154 -3.23 12.11 14.73
C LEU A 154 -4.61 12.03 14.05
N ALA A 155 -5.12 10.81 13.80
CA ALA A 155 -6.44 10.62 13.23
C ALA A 155 -7.54 11.16 14.15
N ALA A 156 -7.45 10.86 15.44
CA ALA A 156 -8.40 11.32 16.45
C ALA A 156 -8.44 12.86 16.53
N ALA A 157 -7.27 13.50 16.60
CA ALA A 157 -7.17 14.95 16.64
C ALA A 157 -7.76 15.60 15.37
N GLN A 158 -7.46 15.06 14.19
CA GLN A 158 -7.91 15.63 12.93
C GLN A 158 -9.42 15.43 12.69
N LEU A 159 -9.98 14.34 13.17
CA LEU A 159 -11.39 14.02 13.01
C LEU A 159 -12.26 14.55 14.16
N GLY A 160 -11.66 14.97 15.27
CA GLY A 160 -12.37 15.38 16.48
C GLY A 160 -13.04 14.21 17.19
N LEU A 161 -12.40 13.03 17.20
CA LEU A 161 -12.95 11.77 17.70
C LEU A 161 -12.11 11.21 18.85
N PRO A 162 -12.69 10.42 19.76
CA PRO A 162 -11.92 9.71 20.77
C PRO A 162 -11.12 8.54 20.17
N VAL A 163 -9.95 8.26 20.74
CA VAL A 163 -9.26 6.99 20.55
C VAL A 163 -9.84 5.99 21.55
N VAL A 164 -10.27 4.82 21.05
CA VAL A 164 -10.84 3.75 21.87
C VAL A 164 -10.02 2.48 21.67
N GLU A 165 -9.33 2.05 22.71
CA GLU A 165 -8.53 0.82 22.71
C GLU A 165 -9.42 -0.37 23.11
N VAL A 166 -10.00 -1.02 22.13
CA VAL A 166 -10.84 -2.23 22.32
C VAL A 166 -10.13 -3.54 21.99
N LEU A 167 -8.93 -3.46 21.41
CA LEU A 167 -8.13 -4.60 21.00
C LEU A 167 -6.85 -4.63 21.83
N ALA A 168 -6.55 -5.78 22.41
CA ALA A 168 -5.28 -6.02 23.08
C ALA A 168 -4.46 -7.07 22.32
N GLN A 169 -3.15 -6.91 22.31
CA GLN A 169 -2.23 -7.90 21.76
C GLN A 169 -1.75 -8.81 22.88
N PRO A 170 -1.84 -10.14 22.73
CA PRO A 170 -1.25 -11.06 23.71
C PRO A 170 0.28 -10.93 23.75
N ALA A 171 0.84 -11.15 24.94
CA ALA A 171 2.27 -10.93 25.22
C ALA A 171 3.23 -11.90 24.49
N THR A 172 2.74 -13.01 23.94
CA THR A 172 3.54 -14.02 23.23
C THR A 172 3.49 -13.83 21.73
N VAL A 173 4.65 -13.61 21.12
CA VAL A 173 4.82 -13.53 19.67
C VAL A 173 5.36 -14.88 19.17
N GLU A 174 4.52 -15.68 18.54
CA GLU A 174 4.96 -16.85 17.79
C GLU A 174 5.42 -16.45 16.38
N GLU A 175 6.29 -17.26 15.77
CA GLU A 175 6.79 -17.00 14.41
C GLU A 175 5.66 -16.86 13.36
N PRO A 176 5.84 -16.01 12.34
CA PRO A 176 4.83 -15.76 11.32
C PRO A 176 4.63 -17.00 10.42
N VAL A 177 3.39 -17.48 10.35
CA VAL A 177 2.97 -18.58 9.47
C VAL A 177 2.26 -18.02 8.22
N ALA A 178 2.49 -18.62 7.06
CA ALA A 178 1.89 -18.20 5.79
C ALA A 178 0.42 -18.63 5.63
N GLY A 179 -0.34 -17.88 4.83
CA GLY A 179 -1.71 -18.25 4.39
C GLY A 179 -2.77 -18.29 5.50
N SER A 180 -3.55 -19.35 5.57
CA SER A 180 -4.64 -19.53 6.56
C SER A 180 -4.16 -19.60 8.02
N GLY A 181 -2.91 -20.00 8.24
CA GLY A 181 -2.28 -19.98 9.55
C GLY A 181 -2.11 -18.56 10.08
N ARG A 182 -1.78 -17.59 9.23
CA ARG A 182 -1.66 -16.18 9.60
C ARG A 182 -2.96 -15.60 10.17
N LEU A 183 -4.10 -15.97 9.60
CA LEU A 183 -5.40 -15.51 10.09
C LEU A 183 -5.71 -16.05 11.48
N ARG A 184 -5.42 -17.34 11.73
CA ARG A 184 -5.60 -17.96 13.06
C ARG A 184 -4.73 -17.27 14.10
N GLN A 185 -3.46 -17.01 13.79
CA GLN A 185 -2.56 -16.28 14.68
C GLN A 185 -3.07 -14.88 15.01
N VAL A 186 -3.52 -14.10 14.00
CA VAL A 186 -4.08 -12.76 14.22
C VAL A 186 -5.33 -12.83 15.11
N THR A 187 -6.23 -13.76 14.84
CA THR A 187 -7.45 -13.94 15.65
C THR A 187 -7.14 -14.34 17.09
N GLN A 188 -6.11 -15.16 17.31
CA GLN A 188 -5.66 -15.53 18.65
C GLN A 188 -4.91 -14.41 19.37
N ARG A 189 -4.20 -13.56 18.63
CA ARG A 189 -3.42 -12.43 19.17
C ARG A 189 -4.25 -11.21 19.53
N LEU A 190 -5.37 -11.02 18.86
CA LEU A 190 -6.27 -9.88 19.11
C LEU A 190 -7.39 -10.31 20.05
N GLN A 191 -7.35 -9.82 21.27
CA GLN A 191 -8.41 -10.00 22.26
C GLN A 191 -9.13 -8.68 22.50
N LEU A 192 -10.45 -8.75 22.64
CA LEU A 192 -11.22 -7.59 23.07
C LEU A 192 -10.87 -7.28 24.53
N GLN A 193 -10.45 -6.05 24.80
CA GLN A 193 -10.36 -5.57 26.17
C GLN A 193 -11.79 -5.50 26.73
N ARG A 194 -12.06 -6.30 27.73
CA ARG A 194 -13.29 -6.15 28.50
C ARG A 194 -13.17 -4.83 29.26
N SER A 195 -14.07 -3.90 29.02
CA SER A 195 -14.20 -2.72 29.85
C SER A 195 -14.51 -3.23 31.27
N SER A 196 -13.54 -3.07 32.15
CA SER A 196 -13.78 -3.19 33.58
C SER A 196 -14.69 -2.01 33.92
N GLY A 197 -15.99 -2.28 34.08
CA GLY A 197 -16.98 -1.31 34.56
C GLY A 197 -16.74 -0.95 36.02
#